data_4a361317e68f46e74123e65bbb849072
#
_entry.id   4a361317e68f46e74123e65bbb849072
#
_cell.length_a   1.000
_cell.length_b   1.000
_cell.length_c   1.000
_cell.angle_alpha   90.00
_cell.angle_beta   90.00
_cell.angle_gamma   90.00
#
_symmetry.space_group_name_H-M   'P 1'
#
loop_
_entity.id
_entity.type
_entity.pdbx_description
1 polymer ?
#
loop_
_entity_poly.entity_id
_entity_poly.type
_entity_poly.pdbx_seq_one_letter_code
_entity_poly.pdbx_strand_id
1 'polypeptide(L)'
;MEQRQHHGMDWGSLVLGILFVLTALFSFQNPAGNLIAIVMVFAIFAIIKGIFEIFVRNRMKELLGYKAYAPIILGIIDILIGVYLLFNLNIGVAVLPFVFAIWFLFDSIFGLFTLDFAKRVSTGYFWFTLIVDVLGIILGVMLLFNPLSSALTLSFLVGFYFMMFGISNIVYAFR
;
A
#
# COMPACT_ATOMS: atom_id res chain seq x y z
N MET A 1 -14.00 -43.47 4.49
CA MET A 1 -15.01 -42.71 3.73
C MET A 1 -14.35 -41.41 3.33
N GLU A 2 -13.78 -41.36 2.14
CA GLU A 2 -13.12 -40.23 1.56
C GLU A 2 -14.20 -39.28 1.04
N GLN A 3 -14.40 -38.15 1.73
CA GLN A 3 -15.27 -37.10 1.20
C GLN A 3 -14.57 -36.51 -0.04
N ARG A 4 -15.01 -36.91 -1.21
CA ARG A 4 -14.75 -36.18 -2.45
C ARG A 4 -15.37 -34.80 -2.27
N GLN A 5 -14.55 -33.82 -1.89
CA GLN A 5 -14.91 -32.44 -2.02
C GLN A 5 -15.11 -32.18 -3.53
N HIS A 6 -16.37 -31.98 -3.92
CA HIS A 6 -16.70 -31.42 -5.23
C HIS A 6 -16.01 -30.05 -5.31
N HIS A 7 -14.93 -29.97 -6.07
CA HIS A 7 -14.33 -28.71 -6.48
C HIS A 7 -15.29 -28.03 -7.45
N GLY A 8 -16.34 -27.43 -6.91
CA GLY A 8 -17.17 -26.49 -7.63
C GLY A 8 -16.37 -25.21 -7.82
N MET A 9 -16.41 -24.65 -9.03
CA MET A 9 -15.81 -23.35 -9.34
C MET A 9 -16.24 -22.32 -8.28
N ASP A 10 -15.25 -21.67 -7.65
CA ASP A 10 -15.52 -20.60 -6.69
C ASP A 10 -15.92 -19.32 -7.42
N TRP A 11 -17.23 -19.15 -7.58
CA TRP A 11 -17.82 -17.98 -8.23
C TRP A 11 -17.45 -16.67 -7.55
N GLY A 12 -17.23 -16.66 -6.22
CA GLY A 12 -16.82 -15.48 -5.47
C GLY A 12 -15.44 -15.00 -5.90
N SER A 13 -14.47 -15.89 -5.91
CA SER A 13 -13.11 -15.60 -6.36
C SER A 13 -13.04 -15.22 -7.84
N LEU A 14 -13.88 -15.84 -8.70
CA LEU A 14 -13.95 -15.49 -10.11
C LEU A 14 -14.44 -14.05 -10.32
N VAL A 15 -15.56 -13.69 -9.69
CA VAL A 15 -16.14 -12.34 -9.80
C VAL A 15 -15.19 -11.29 -9.25
N LEU A 16 -14.57 -11.53 -8.08
CA LEU A 16 -13.57 -10.64 -7.51
C LEU A 16 -12.36 -10.49 -8.43
N GLY A 17 -11.86 -11.58 -8.99
CA GLY A 17 -10.74 -11.55 -9.92
C GLY A 17 -11.03 -10.72 -11.17
N ILE A 18 -12.21 -10.87 -11.77
CA ILE A 18 -12.65 -10.08 -12.92
C ILE A 18 -12.75 -8.59 -12.54
N LEU A 19 -13.35 -8.27 -11.39
CA LEU A 19 -13.45 -6.89 -10.92
C LEU A 19 -12.08 -6.25 -10.72
N PHE A 20 -11.12 -6.96 -10.13
CA PHE A 20 -9.75 -6.46 -9.97
C PHE A 20 -9.04 -6.24 -11.30
N VAL A 21 -9.18 -7.15 -12.28
CA VAL A 21 -8.63 -6.96 -13.62
C VAL A 21 -9.24 -5.75 -14.31
N LEU A 22 -10.55 -5.56 -14.24
CA LEU A 22 -11.22 -4.37 -14.80
C LEU A 22 -10.73 -3.08 -14.13
N THR A 23 -10.58 -3.10 -12.79
CA THR A 23 -10.03 -1.96 -12.03
C THR A 23 -8.59 -1.66 -12.46
N ALA A 24 -7.76 -2.68 -12.68
CA ALA A 24 -6.40 -2.52 -13.18
C ALA A 24 -6.36 -1.86 -14.55
N LEU A 25 -7.20 -2.32 -15.49
CA LEU A 25 -7.29 -1.74 -16.83
C LEU A 25 -7.73 -0.27 -16.78
N PHE A 26 -8.72 0.04 -15.93
CA PHE A 26 -9.15 1.43 -15.71
C PHE A 26 -8.03 2.29 -15.11
N SER A 27 -7.26 1.73 -14.15
CA SER A 27 -6.11 2.40 -13.54
C SER A 27 -5.05 2.79 -14.58
N PHE A 28 -4.78 1.93 -15.55
CA PHE A 28 -3.82 2.22 -16.63
C PHE A 28 -4.34 3.24 -17.64
N GLN A 29 -5.64 3.26 -17.89
CA GLN A 29 -6.25 4.20 -18.85
C GLN A 29 -6.44 5.59 -18.27
N ASN A 30 -6.67 5.71 -16.97
CA ASN A 30 -6.93 6.98 -16.31
C ASN A 30 -6.09 7.14 -15.01
N PRO A 31 -4.80 7.44 -15.12
CA PRO A 31 -3.93 7.61 -13.95
C PRO A 31 -4.40 8.69 -12.99
N ALA A 32 -4.97 9.79 -13.49
CA ALA A 32 -5.48 10.88 -12.66
C ALA A 32 -6.69 10.45 -11.81
N GLY A 33 -7.64 9.75 -12.42
CA GLY A 33 -8.79 9.18 -11.70
C GLY A 33 -8.37 8.14 -10.66
N ASN A 34 -7.35 7.34 -10.98
CA ASN A 34 -6.78 6.39 -10.05
C ASN A 34 -6.14 7.07 -8.82
N LEU A 35 -5.41 8.17 -9.02
CA LEU A 35 -4.84 8.94 -7.91
C LEU A 35 -5.92 9.49 -6.97
N ILE A 36 -7.02 10.01 -7.52
CA ILE A 36 -8.16 10.45 -6.71
C ILE A 36 -8.71 9.30 -5.87
N ALA A 37 -8.89 8.12 -6.47
CA ALA A 37 -9.36 6.94 -5.75
C ALA A 37 -8.39 6.53 -4.63
N ILE A 38 -7.07 6.54 -4.89
CA ILE A 38 -6.02 6.25 -3.90
C ILE A 38 -6.11 7.26 -2.74
N VAL A 39 -6.25 8.56 -3.02
CA VAL A 39 -6.40 9.59 -1.97
C VAL A 39 -7.63 9.35 -1.12
N MET A 40 -8.78 9.02 -1.74
CA MET A 40 -10.02 8.71 -1.02
C MET A 40 -9.84 7.50 -0.09
N VAL A 41 -9.27 6.41 -0.60
CA VAL A 41 -9.00 5.20 0.18
C VAL A 41 -8.05 5.52 1.34
N PHE A 42 -6.96 6.24 1.07
CA PHE A 42 -6.00 6.64 2.09
C PHE A 42 -6.65 7.51 3.18
N ALA A 43 -7.49 8.48 2.80
CA ALA A 43 -8.21 9.35 3.72
C ALA A 43 -9.19 8.56 4.63
N ILE A 44 -9.94 7.60 4.05
CA ILE A 44 -10.83 6.73 4.80
C ILE A 44 -10.04 5.86 5.79
N PHE A 45 -8.93 5.25 5.33
CA PHE A 45 -8.08 4.46 6.20
C PHE A 45 -7.43 5.28 7.32
N ALA A 46 -7.03 6.53 7.06
CA ALA A 46 -6.51 7.43 8.09
C ALA A 46 -7.55 7.69 9.18
N ILE A 47 -8.82 7.94 8.80
CA ILE A 47 -9.91 8.12 9.76
C ILE A 47 -10.13 6.84 10.58
N ILE A 48 -10.24 5.68 9.93
CA ILE A 48 -10.46 4.39 10.61
C ILE A 48 -9.30 4.11 11.57
N LYS A 49 -8.05 4.26 11.10
CA LYS A 49 -6.84 4.08 11.91
C LYS A 49 -6.83 5.01 13.12
N GLY A 50 -7.11 6.31 12.92
CA GLY A 50 -7.15 7.29 13.99
C GLY A 50 -8.22 6.96 15.04
N ILE A 51 -9.41 6.53 14.63
CA ILE A 51 -10.45 6.05 15.53
C ILE A 51 -9.94 4.82 16.30
N PHE A 52 -9.33 3.86 15.61
CA PHE A 52 -8.82 2.65 16.24
C PHE A 52 -7.72 2.95 17.26
N GLU A 53 -6.78 3.85 16.97
CA GLU A 53 -5.72 4.28 17.91
C GLU A 53 -6.29 4.86 19.19
N ILE A 54 -7.35 5.68 19.09
CA ILE A 54 -8.04 6.25 20.27
C ILE A 54 -8.70 5.14 21.09
N PHE A 55 -9.34 4.15 20.47
CA PHE A 55 -10.00 3.04 21.17
C PHE A 55 -9.01 2.07 21.81
N VAL A 56 -7.92 1.71 21.13
CA VAL A 56 -6.91 0.75 21.62
C VAL A 56 -6.11 1.33 22.80
N ARG A 57 -6.04 2.65 22.95
CA ARG A 57 -5.38 3.31 24.07
C ARG A 57 -5.78 2.73 25.43
N ASN A 58 -7.07 2.48 25.65
CA ASN A 58 -7.54 2.01 26.95
C ASN A 58 -6.99 0.62 27.31
N ARG A 59 -6.87 -0.26 26.32
CA ARG A 59 -6.25 -1.59 26.51
C ARG A 59 -4.73 -1.51 26.70
N MET A 60 -4.05 -0.60 25.98
CA MET A 60 -2.60 -0.39 26.13
C MET A 60 -2.26 0.19 27.52
N LYS A 61 -3.11 1.05 28.09
CA LYS A 61 -2.93 1.59 29.41
C LYS A 61 -3.01 0.51 30.51
N GLU A 62 -3.89 -0.45 30.34
CA GLU A 62 -4.03 -1.60 31.28
C GLU A 62 -2.83 -2.55 31.21
N LEU A 63 -2.26 -2.76 30.00
CA LEU A 63 -1.17 -3.70 29.79
C LEU A 63 0.23 -3.13 30.11
N LEU A 64 0.45 -1.85 29.87
CA LEU A 64 1.79 -1.23 29.95
C LEU A 64 1.95 -0.27 31.14
N GLY A 65 0.89 0.02 31.90
CA GLY A 65 0.95 0.94 33.04
C GLY A 65 1.34 2.39 32.69
N TYR A 66 1.50 2.72 31.41
CA TYR A 66 2.00 4.00 30.93
C TYR A 66 0.85 4.91 30.48
N LYS A 67 0.89 6.17 30.89
CA LYS A 67 -0.02 7.20 30.36
C LYS A 67 0.40 7.58 28.93
N ALA A 68 0.17 6.69 27.97
CA ALA A 68 0.50 6.96 26.57
C ALA A 68 -0.50 7.97 26.01
N TYR A 69 -0.14 9.24 25.98
CA TYR A 69 -0.91 10.28 25.28
C TYR A 69 -0.65 10.24 23.76
N ALA A 70 0.48 9.68 23.35
CA ALA A 70 0.90 9.60 21.95
C ALA A 70 -0.17 8.97 21.01
N PRO A 71 -0.80 7.82 21.31
CA PRO A 71 -1.83 7.27 20.43
C PRO A 71 -3.06 8.16 20.24
N ILE A 72 -3.41 8.99 21.26
CA ILE A 72 -4.53 9.91 21.10
C ILE A 72 -4.17 11.05 20.18
N ILE A 73 -2.99 11.64 20.41
CA ILE A 73 -2.54 12.77 19.59
C ILE A 73 -2.41 12.32 18.13
N LEU A 74 -1.79 11.16 17.90
CA LEU A 74 -1.66 10.58 16.56
C LEU A 74 -3.03 10.24 15.96
N GLY A 75 -3.93 9.60 16.72
CA GLY A 75 -5.27 9.26 16.24
C GLY A 75 -6.10 10.50 15.87
N ILE A 76 -6.01 11.58 16.67
CA ILE A 76 -6.68 12.84 16.34
C ILE A 76 -6.08 13.45 15.07
N ILE A 77 -4.75 13.47 14.93
CA ILE A 77 -4.07 13.98 13.75
C ILE A 77 -4.48 13.16 12.51
N ASP A 78 -4.51 11.82 12.60
CA ASP A 78 -4.91 10.96 11.50
C ASP A 78 -6.36 11.21 11.07
N ILE A 79 -7.29 11.39 12.03
CA ILE A 79 -8.68 11.75 11.73
C ILE A 79 -8.76 13.12 11.03
N LEU A 80 -8.06 14.12 11.56
CA LEU A 80 -8.08 15.46 10.98
C LEU A 80 -7.51 15.47 9.55
N ILE A 81 -6.39 14.78 9.33
CA ILE A 81 -5.79 14.62 7.99
C ILE A 81 -6.76 13.91 7.06
N GLY A 82 -7.33 12.78 7.48
CA GLY A 82 -8.26 12.02 6.67
C GLY A 82 -9.50 12.83 6.28
N VAL A 83 -10.13 13.52 7.23
CA VAL A 83 -11.26 14.40 6.97
C VAL A 83 -10.87 15.54 6.02
N TYR A 84 -9.74 16.20 6.28
CA TYR A 84 -9.26 17.28 5.43
C TYR A 84 -9.03 16.82 3.97
N LEU A 85 -8.43 15.66 3.79
CA LEU A 85 -8.18 15.09 2.45
C LEU A 85 -9.47 14.73 1.73
N LEU A 86 -10.51 14.21 2.41
CA LEU A 86 -11.79 13.92 1.79
C LEU A 86 -12.48 15.17 1.20
N PHE A 87 -12.34 16.31 1.90
CA PHE A 87 -12.89 17.58 1.42
C PHE A 87 -11.98 18.30 0.41
N ASN A 88 -10.70 17.92 0.32
CA ASN A 88 -9.69 18.58 -0.51
C ASN A 88 -8.88 17.57 -1.33
N LEU A 89 -9.55 16.74 -2.13
CA LEU A 89 -8.91 15.67 -2.92
C LEU A 89 -7.77 16.17 -3.82
N ASN A 90 -7.90 17.37 -4.38
CA ASN A 90 -6.86 17.97 -5.23
C ASN A 90 -5.54 18.17 -4.48
N ILE A 91 -5.60 18.52 -3.19
CA ILE A 91 -4.41 18.65 -2.35
C ILE A 91 -3.79 17.27 -2.12
N GLY A 92 -4.63 16.26 -1.84
CA GLY A 92 -4.18 14.88 -1.71
C GLY A 92 -3.46 14.38 -2.96
N VAL A 93 -4.05 14.61 -4.14
CA VAL A 93 -3.44 14.23 -5.43
C VAL A 93 -2.12 14.96 -5.66
N ALA A 94 -1.98 16.23 -5.25
CA ALA A 94 -0.74 16.98 -5.38
C ALA A 94 0.36 16.51 -4.41
N VAL A 95 -0.01 16.12 -3.18
CA VAL A 95 0.94 15.74 -2.12
C VAL A 95 1.32 14.27 -2.18
N LEU A 96 0.38 13.39 -2.55
CA LEU A 96 0.57 11.93 -2.54
C LEU A 96 1.82 11.45 -3.31
N PRO A 97 2.16 11.99 -4.51
CA PRO A 97 3.37 11.61 -5.23
C PRO A 97 4.66 11.88 -4.45
N PHE A 98 4.72 12.98 -3.70
CA PHE A 98 5.89 13.29 -2.87
C PHE A 98 6.00 12.35 -1.68
N VAL A 99 4.87 12.07 -1.01
CA VAL A 99 4.83 11.10 0.09
C VAL A 99 5.28 9.72 -0.40
N PHE A 100 4.81 9.31 -1.58
CA PHE A 100 5.21 8.05 -2.21
C PHE A 100 6.73 8.04 -2.51
N ALA A 101 7.26 9.10 -3.13
CA ALA A 101 8.67 9.19 -3.47
C ALA A 101 9.57 9.12 -2.22
N ILE A 102 9.18 9.85 -1.17
CA ILE A 102 9.88 9.84 0.13
C ILE A 102 9.83 8.44 0.75
N TRP A 103 8.64 7.84 0.81
CA TRP A 103 8.47 6.49 1.36
C TRP A 103 9.31 5.46 0.60
N PHE A 104 9.26 5.51 -0.73
CA PHE A 104 10.03 4.62 -1.61
C PHE A 104 11.55 4.77 -1.39
N LEU A 105 12.02 6.01 -1.22
CA LEU A 105 13.42 6.29 -0.91
C LEU A 105 13.82 5.72 0.45
N PHE A 106 13.00 5.92 1.49
CA PHE A 106 13.26 5.37 2.82
C PHE A 106 13.25 3.85 2.82
N ASP A 107 12.30 3.21 2.12
CA ASP A 107 12.23 1.75 2.00
C ASP A 107 13.51 1.18 1.38
N SER A 108 13.98 1.78 0.28
CA SER A 108 15.22 1.37 -0.37
C SER A 108 16.47 1.61 0.51
N ILE A 109 16.54 2.74 1.23
CA ILE A 109 17.64 2.99 2.17
C ILE A 109 17.61 1.95 3.30
N PHE A 110 16.43 1.66 3.84
CA PHE A 110 16.28 0.68 4.92
C PHE A 110 16.63 -0.74 4.44
N GLY A 111 16.29 -1.07 3.18
CA GLY A 111 16.72 -2.31 2.52
C GLY A 111 18.22 -2.50 2.56
N LEU A 112 19.01 -1.46 2.28
CA LEU A 112 20.47 -1.51 2.37
C LEU A 112 20.98 -1.81 3.80
N PHE A 113 20.32 -1.29 4.83
CA PHE A 113 20.68 -1.61 6.23
C PHE A 113 20.33 -3.05 6.63
N THR A 114 19.40 -3.69 5.93
CA THR A 114 18.97 -5.07 6.19
C THR A 114 19.63 -6.12 5.29
N LEU A 115 20.64 -5.74 4.50
CA LEU A 115 21.37 -6.64 3.59
C LEU A 115 22.03 -7.84 4.28
N ASP A 116 22.39 -7.72 5.56
CA ASP A 116 22.92 -8.84 6.34
C ASP A 116 21.94 -10.00 6.45
N PHE A 117 20.64 -9.70 6.50
CA PHE A 117 19.59 -10.72 6.47
C PHE A 117 19.52 -11.40 5.08
N ALA A 118 19.58 -10.62 4.00
CA ALA A 118 19.59 -11.13 2.64
C ALA A 118 20.78 -12.08 2.40
N LYS A 119 21.95 -11.75 2.94
CA LYS A 119 23.17 -12.57 2.87
C LYS A 119 23.02 -13.92 3.56
N ARG A 120 22.24 -13.98 4.65
CA ARG A 120 21.96 -15.25 5.36
C ARG A 120 21.05 -16.17 4.58
N VAL A 121 20.21 -15.65 3.68
CA VAL A 121 19.32 -16.45 2.83
C VAL A 121 20.09 -17.07 1.67
N SER A 122 20.75 -16.27 0.84
CA SER A 122 21.67 -16.73 -0.19
C SER A 122 22.49 -15.57 -0.77
N THR A 123 23.65 -15.91 -1.37
CA THR A 123 24.50 -14.92 -2.06
C THR A 123 23.78 -14.28 -3.24
N GLY A 124 22.98 -15.05 -3.99
CA GLY A 124 22.19 -14.52 -5.12
C GLY A 124 21.12 -13.54 -4.65
N TYR A 125 20.44 -13.84 -3.54
CA TYR A 125 19.43 -12.96 -2.95
C TYR A 125 20.05 -11.66 -2.43
N PHE A 126 21.24 -11.72 -1.84
CA PHE A 126 22.00 -10.54 -1.43
C PHE A 126 22.29 -9.59 -2.59
N TRP A 127 22.86 -10.11 -3.69
CA TRP A 127 23.16 -9.26 -4.86
C TRP A 127 21.91 -8.71 -5.52
N PHE A 128 20.85 -9.50 -5.61
CA PHE A 128 19.57 -9.03 -6.12
C PHE A 128 19.01 -7.87 -5.28
N THR A 129 18.92 -8.03 -3.96
CA THR A 129 18.43 -7.00 -3.03
C THR A 129 19.30 -5.75 -3.11
N LEU A 130 20.63 -5.90 -3.10
CA LEU A 130 21.55 -4.77 -3.19
C LEU A 130 21.32 -3.94 -4.48
N ILE A 131 21.20 -4.60 -5.61
CA ILE A 131 20.95 -3.91 -6.90
C ILE A 131 19.59 -3.21 -6.89
N VAL A 132 18.54 -3.89 -6.41
CA VAL A 132 17.19 -3.33 -6.33
C VAL A 132 17.16 -2.11 -5.40
N ASP A 133 17.78 -2.17 -4.23
CA ASP A 133 17.78 -1.07 -3.27
C ASP A 133 18.60 0.14 -3.78
N VAL A 134 19.76 -0.10 -4.41
CA VAL A 134 20.55 0.99 -5.04
C VAL A 134 19.77 1.66 -6.16
N LEU A 135 19.16 0.87 -7.05
CA LEU A 135 18.28 1.41 -8.09
C LEU A 135 17.07 2.13 -7.49
N GLY A 136 16.51 1.60 -6.41
CA GLY A 136 15.41 2.21 -5.68
C GLY A 136 15.76 3.58 -5.11
N ILE A 137 16.95 3.77 -4.57
CA ILE A 137 17.41 5.09 -4.10
C ILE A 137 17.52 6.07 -5.27
N ILE A 138 18.14 5.66 -6.38
CA ILE A 138 18.29 6.52 -7.56
C ILE A 138 16.92 6.93 -8.10
N LEU A 139 16.00 5.98 -8.25
CA LEU A 139 14.63 6.23 -8.68
C LEU A 139 13.87 7.09 -7.69
N GLY A 140 13.97 6.82 -6.39
CA GLY A 140 13.32 7.60 -5.34
C GLY A 140 13.73 9.08 -5.37
N VAL A 141 15.03 9.36 -5.54
CA VAL A 141 15.52 10.73 -5.74
C VAL A 141 14.96 11.34 -7.02
N MET A 142 14.98 10.61 -8.14
CA MET A 142 14.42 11.11 -9.40
C MET A 142 12.92 11.43 -9.29
N LEU A 143 12.16 10.58 -8.60
CA LEU A 143 10.73 10.78 -8.38
C LEU A 143 10.42 12.00 -7.51
N LEU A 144 11.28 12.33 -6.53
CA LEU A 144 11.15 13.52 -5.70
C LEU A 144 11.22 14.83 -6.52
N PHE A 145 12.08 14.86 -7.52
CA PHE A 145 12.23 16.02 -8.40
C PHE A 145 11.21 16.06 -9.55
N ASN A 146 10.49 14.94 -9.79
CA ASN A 146 9.50 14.81 -10.86
C ASN A 146 8.15 14.30 -10.32
N PRO A 147 7.33 15.16 -9.70
CA PRO A 147 6.08 14.73 -9.07
C PRO A 147 5.10 14.08 -10.06
N LEU A 148 5.11 14.52 -11.32
CA LEU A 148 4.29 13.89 -12.36
C LEU A 148 4.72 12.45 -12.63
N SER A 149 6.02 12.19 -12.75
CA SER A 149 6.55 10.83 -12.91
C SER A 149 6.24 9.97 -11.68
N SER A 150 6.35 10.55 -10.48
CA SER A 150 5.99 9.87 -9.24
C SER A 150 4.50 9.50 -9.19
N ALA A 151 3.62 10.41 -9.60
CA ALA A 151 2.18 10.18 -9.68
C ALA A 151 1.84 9.04 -10.67
N LEU A 152 2.45 9.06 -11.86
CA LEU A 152 2.27 8.02 -12.87
C LEU A 152 2.81 6.67 -12.39
N THR A 153 3.97 6.65 -11.76
CA THR A 153 4.58 5.43 -11.20
C THR A 153 3.69 4.82 -10.12
N LEU A 154 3.19 5.64 -9.19
CA LEU A 154 2.28 5.19 -8.14
C LEU A 154 1.00 4.60 -8.74
N SER A 155 0.39 5.30 -9.69
CA SER A 155 -0.82 4.83 -10.37
C SER A 155 -0.58 3.52 -11.12
N PHE A 156 0.56 3.39 -11.79
CA PHE A 156 0.96 2.16 -12.49
C PHE A 156 1.18 0.99 -11.53
N LEU A 157 1.87 1.21 -10.40
CA LEU A 157 2.11 0.16 -9.40
C LEU A 157 0.80 -0.35 -8.80
N VAL A 158 -0.14 0.55 -8.50
CA VAL A 158 -1.47 0.16 -8.00
C VAL A 158 -2.23 -0.64 -9.05
N GLY A 159 -2.22 -0.20 -10.31
CA GLY A 159 -2.84 -0.94 -11.40
C GLY A 159 -2.20 -2.32 -11.61
N PHE A 160 -0.87 -2.41 -11.53
CA PHE A 160 -0.16 -3.68 -11.61
C PHE A 160 -0.49 -4.62 -10.45
N TYR A 161 -0.58 -4.08 -9.23
CA TYR A 161 -1.01 -4.85 -8.05
C TYR A 161 -2.42 -5.44 -8.24
N PHE A 162 -3.38 -4.63 -8.69
CA PHE A 162 -4.73 -5.12 -8.98
C PHE A 162 -4.75 -6.17 -10.09
N MET A 163 -3.92 -6.01 -11.13
CA MET A 163 -3.80 -7.01 -12.20
C MET A 163 -3.31 -8.35 -11.66
N MET A 164 -2.22 -8.34 -10.88
CA MET A 164 -1.67 -9.54 -10.26
C MET A 164 -2.67 -10.22 -9.33
N PHE A 165 -3.35 -9.42 -8.50
CA PHE A 165 -4.35 -9.93 -7.55
C PHE A 165 -5.58 -10.49 -8.27
N GLY A 166 -6.02 -9.81 -9.33
CA GLY A 166 -7.11 -10.25 -10.17
C GLY A 166 -6.83 -11.58 -10.87
N ILE A 167 -5.68 -11.70 -11.51
CA ILE A 167 -5.24 -12.95 -12.15
C ILE A 167 -5.15 -14.08 -11.12
N SER A 168 -4.56 -13.80 -9.94
CA SER A 168 -4.45 -14.79 -8.87
C SER A 168 -5.80 -15.31 -8.41
N ASN A 169 -6.79 -14.42 -8.23
CA ASN A 169 -8.16 -14.81 -7.84
C ASN A 169 -8.87 -15.61 -8.94
N ILE A 170 -8.68 -15.25 -10.23
CA ILE A 170 -9.22 -16.04 -11.34
C ILE A 170 -8.61 -17.45 -11.35
N VAL A 171 -7.29 -17.57 -11.21
CA VAL A 171 -6.62 -18.87 -11.18
C VAL A 171 -7.10 -19.70 -9.98
N TYR A 172 -7.29 -19.06 -8.82
CA TYR A 172 -7.79 -19.73 -7.62
C TYR A 172 -9.22 -20.26 -7.81
N ALA A 173 -10.08 -19.54 -8.52
CA ALA A 173 -11.48 -19.91 -8.75
C ALA A 173 -11.63 -21.24 -9.54
N PHE A 174 -10.59 -21.66 -10.29
CA PHE A 174 -10.56 -22.90 -11.08
C PHE A 174 -9.79 -24.04 -10.40
N ARG A 175 -9.26 -23.82 -9.21
CA ARG A 175 -8.57 -24.86 -8.41
C ARG A 175 -9.48 -25.50 -7.40
#